data_619366cf6d2b0160090e002f907e0e75
#
_entry.id   619366cf6d2b0160090e002f907e0e75
#
_cell.length_a   1.000
_cell.length_b   1.000
_cell.length_c   1.000
_cell.angle_alpha   90.00
_cell.angle_beta   90.00
_cell.angle_gamma   90.00
#
_symmetry.space_group_name_H-M   'P 1'
#
loop_
_entity.id
_entity.type
_entity.pdbx_description
1 polymer ?
#
loop_
_entity_poly.entity_id
_entity_poly.type
_entity_poly.pdbx_seq_one_letter_code
_entity_poly.pdbx_strand_id
1 'polypeptide(L)'
;MVKAVCKPYTMLMNTHISKLVTSPQAPLVDPFGRAITYIRVSVTDRCDFRCVYCMSEDMHFLPKQDLLSLEELDRLCTAFVDKGTRKIRITGGEPLVRRDIMKLFRSLSRHLESGAMDELTVTTNGSQLAKYATELAACGVKRINVSLDTLDADKFRAVTRWGDLSKVLGGIEAAQKAGLAVKINAVALQGVNENEFESLITWAHGIGADMTFIEVMPLGEVEGQRADQYIPLSRVKAQLMERFTLTDIDYKTGGPARYVSVKETGGRIGFITPLTHNFCESCNRVRVTCTGTLYMCLGQEDAADLRTPLRADITNETLNKAIDAAILRKPKGHDFIIERGVNIPSVGRHMSMTGG
;
A
#
# COMPACT_ATOMS: atom_id res chain seq x y z
N MET A 1 11.84 10.47 -74.92
CA MET A 1 11.57 10.86 -73.51
C MET A 1 10.22 10.27 -73.11
N VAL A 2 10.21 9.13 -72.41
CA VAL A 2 8.99 8.48 -71.93
C VAL A 2 9.12 8.40 -70.42
N LYS A 3 8.28 9.15 -69.72
CA LYS A 3 8.20 9.09 -68.20
C LYS A 3 7.38 7.89 -67.80
N ALA A 4 8.02 6.94 -67.10
CA ALA A 4 7.36 5.89 -66.48
C ALA A 4 6.72 6.38 -65.14
N VAL A 5 5.40 6.23 -65.02
CA VAL A 5 4.63 6.54 -63.82
C VAL A 5 4.54 5.26 -63.01
N CYS A 6 5.18 5.21 -61.84
CA CYS A 6 5.10 4.15 -60.88
C CYS A 6 3.81 4.31 -60.08
N LYS A 7 2.88 3.36 -60.15
CA LYS A 7 1.69 3.28 -59.26
C LYS A 7 2.07 2.66 -57.92
N PRO A 8 1.62 3.21 -56.77
CA PRO A 8 1.83 2.54 -55.51
C PRO A 8 0.85 1.36 -55.32
N TYR A 9 1.41 0.24 -54.94
CA TYR A 9 0.70 -0.98 -54.59
C TYR A 9 0.12 -0.80 -53.19
N THR A 10 -1.20 -0.60 -53.08
CA THR A 10 -1.90 -0.48 -51.81
C THR A 10 -2.20 -1.90 -51.31
N MET A 11 -1.40 -2.36 -50.35
CA MET A 11 -1.61 -3.61 -49.64
C MET A 11 -2.70 -3.38 -48.55
N LEU A 12 -3.90 -3.84 -48.79
CA LEU A 12 -5.00 -3.91 -47.83
C LEU A 12 -4.64 -4.95 -46.79
N MET A 13 -4.06 -4.51 -45.67
CA MET A 13 -4.02 -5.31 -44.44
C MET A 13 -5.38 -5.22 -43.73
N ASN A 14 -6.15 -6.25 -43.92
CA ASN A 14 -7.38 -6.51 -43.14
C ASN A 14 -6.99 -6.90 -41.71
N THR A 15 -6.85 -5.95 -40.79
CA THR A 15 -6.71 -6.17 -39.37
C THR A 15 -8.09 -6.19 -38.74
N HIS A 16 -8.79 -7.30 -38.85
CA HIS A 16 -9.84 -7.67 -37.92
C HIS A 16 -9.18 -8.16 -36.60
N ILE A 17 -8.68 -7.25 -35.80
CA ILE A 17 -8.55 -7.49 -34.37
C ILE A 17 -9.94 -7.27 -33.80
N SER A 18 -10.72 -8.35 -33.72
CA SER A 18 -11.93 -8.36 -32.91
C SER A 18 -11.51 -8.00 -31.47
N LYS A 19 -11.88 -6.80 -31.03
CA LYS A 19 -11.94 -6.44 -29.63
C LYS A 19 -12.86 -7.51 -29.00
N LEU A 20 -12.28 -8.47 -28.29
CA LEU A 20 -13.02 -9.26 -27.31
C LEU A 20 -13.53 -8.25 -26.27
N VAL A 21 -14.73 -7.78 -26.49
CA VAL A 21 -15.50 -7.04 -25.48
C VAL A 21 -15.85 -8.10 -24.45
N THR A 22 -14.98 -8.26 -23.46
CA THR A 22 -15.32 -9.04 -22.26
C THR A 22 -16.49 -8.32 -21.61
N SER A 23 -17.62 -9.00 -21.48
CA SER A 23 -18.75 -8.50 -20.70
C SER A 23 -18.23 -8.03 -19.35
N PRO A 24 -18.70 -6.89 -18.81
CA PRO A 24 -18.28 -6.42 -17.49
C PRO A 24 -18.52 -7.56 -16.49
N GLN A 25 -17.45 -8.04 -15.86
CA GLN A 25 -17.56 -9.06 -14.84
C GLN A 25 -18.33 -8.49 -13.64
N ALA A 26 -19.09 -9.34 -12.96
CA ALA A 26 -19.79 -8.94 -11.76
C ALA A 26 -18.79 -8.35 -10.73
N PRO A 27 -19.12 -7.23 -10.08
CA PRO A 27 -18.23 -6.63 -9.11
C PRO A 27 -17.96 -7.60 -7.95
N LEU A 28 -16.73 -7.57 -7.43
CA LEU A 28 -16.34 -8.35 -6.25
C LEU A 28 -17.12 -7.84 -5.03
N VAL A 29 -18.06 -8.62 -4.53
CA VAL A 29 -18.83 -8.31 -3.32
C VAL A 29 -18.65 -9.44 -2.33
N ASP A 30 -18.33 -9.12 -1.10
CA ASP A 30 -18.16 -10.10 -0.04
C ASP A 30 -19.50 -10.51 0.61
N PRO A 31 -19.52 -11.51 1.52
CA PRO A 31 -20.78 -12.01 2.13
C PRO A 31 -21.52 -10.96 2.96
N PHE A 32 -20.89 -9.83 3.26
CA PHE A 32 -21.47 -8.73 4.06
C PHE A 32 -21.89 -7.54 3.19
N GLY A 33 -21.93 -7.71 1.86
CA GLY A 33 -22.35 -6.68 0.91
C GLY A 33 -21.28 -5.58 0.65
N ARG A 34 -20.02 -5.79 1.07
CA ARG A 34 -18.96 -4.81 0.84
C ARG A 34 -18.33 -5.03 -0.53
N ALA A 35 -18.37 -4.02 -1.40
CA ALA A 35 -17.67 -4.05 -2.68
C ALA A 35 -16.16 -3.93 -2.47
N ILE A 36 -15.38 -4.86 -3.04
CA ILE A 36 -13.92 -4.87 -2.96
C ILE A 36 -13.36 -4.03 -4.11
N THR A 37 -13.12 -2.78 -3.82
CA THR A 37 -12.65 -1.78 -4.80
C THR A 37 -11.18 -1.40 -4.65
N TYR A 38 -10.49 -1.97 -3.66
CA TYR A 38 -9.13 -1.62 -3.33
C TYR A 38 -8.28 -2.86 -3.03
N ILE A 39 -7.20 -3.05 -3.79
CA ILE A 39 -6.20 -4.07 -3.48
C ILE A 39 -4.87 -3.46 -3.07
N ARG A 40 -4.19 -4.13 -2.14
CA ARG A 40 -2.79 -3.88 -1.81
C ARG A 40 -1.96 -5.03 -2.34
N VAL A 41 -0.91 -4.73 -3.07
CA VAL A 41 -0.08 -5.73 -3.74
C VAL A 41 1.35 -5.59 -3.23
N SER A 42 1.78 -6.56 -2.44
CA SER A 42 3.18 -6.69 -2.05
C SER A 42 3.97 -7.24 -3.23
N VAL A 43 4.96 -6.50 -3.67
CA VAL A 43 5.79 -6.90 -4.82
C VAL A 43 7.08 -7.60 -4.39
N THR A 44 7.42 -7.53 -3.11
CA THR A 44 8.61 -8.16 -2.52
C THR A 44 8.46 -8.23 -1.00
N ASP A 45 9.05 -9.23 -0.39
CA ASP A 45 9.23 -9.33 1.06
C ASP A 45 10.49 -8.58 1.55
N ARG A 46 11.41 -8.21 0.63
CA ARG A 46 12.68 -7.54 0.93
C ARG A 46 12.46 -6.09 1.29
N CYS A 47 13.23 -5.62 2.27
CA CYS A 47 13.30 -4.22 2.67
C CYS A 47 14.77 -3.87 2.93
N ASP A 48 15.15 -2.65 2.69
CA ASP A 48 16.45 -2.10 3.04
C ASP A 48 16.51 -1.50 4.46
N PHE A 49 15.35 -1.49 5.18
CA PHE A 49 15.25 -1.21 6.61
C PHE A 49 14.90 -2.47 7.41
N ARG A 50 15.08 -2.39 8.74
CA ARG A 50 14.72 -3.45 9.72
C ARG A 50 13.97 -2.83 10.90
N CYS A 51 12.84 -2.18 10.61
CA CYS A 51 12.09 -1.48 11.66
C CYS A 51 11.68 -2.44 12.78
N VAL A 52 11.97 -2.02 14.03
CA VAL A 52 11.83 -2.84 15.25
C VAL A 52 10.42 -3.38 15.48
N TYR A 53 9.38 -2.71 14.96
CA TYR A 53 7.98 -3.13 15.05
C TYR A 53 7.49 -3.94 13.85
N CYS A 54 8.31 -4.08 12.79
CA CYS A 54 7.89 -4.66 11.51
C CYS A 54 8.51 -6.04 11.25
N MET A 55 9.80 -6.23 11.49
CA MET A 55 10.51 -7.47 11.22
C MET A 55 11.74 -7.64 12.09
N SER A 56 12.20 -8.88 12.27
CA SER A 56 13.47 -9.20 12.91
C SER A 56 14.66 -8.66 12.10
N GLU A 57 15.77 -8.40 12.77
CA GLU A 57 17.02 -7.97 12.11
C GLU A 57 17.54 -9.06 11.18
N ASP A 58 17.53 -10.31 11.64
CA ASP A 58 18.01 -11.51 10.91
C ASP A 58 16.92 -12.13 10.02
N MET A 59 16.07 -11.31 9.42
CA MET A 59 14.97 -11.77 8.57
C MET A 59 15.46 -12.56 7.37
N HIS A 60 14.97 -13.79 7.21
CA HIS A 60 15.19 -14.61 6.04
C HIS A 60 14.16 -14.27 4.95
N PHE A 61 14.63 -13.89 3.78
CA PHE A 61 13.78 -13.55 2.63
C PHE A 61 13.58 -14.73 1.71
N LEU A 62 12.42 -14.74 1.07
CA LEU A 62 12.07 -15.79 0.11
C LEU A 62 13.03 -15.84 -1.08
N PRO A 63 13.33 -17.04 -1.61
CA PRO A 63 14.02 -17.20 -2.87
C PRO A 63 13.29 -16.47 -4.01
N LYS A 64 14.04 -15.91 -4.96
CA LYS A 64 13.44 -15.17 -6.10
C LYS A 64 12.46 -16.00 -6.92
N GLN A 65 12.66 -17.29 -7.05
CA GLN A 65 11.80 -18.23 -7.76
C GLN A 65 10.40 -18.38 -7.13
N ASP A 66 10.28 -18.06 -5.84
CA ASP A 66 9.01 -18.13 -5.12
C ASP A 66 8.18 -16.87 -5.29
N LEU A 67 8.78 -15.81 -5.80
CA LEU A 67 8.08 -14.56 -6.08
C LEU A 67 7.40 -14.59 -7.44
N LEU A 68 6.25 -13.95 -7.54
CA LEU A 68 5.64 -13.65 -8.83
C LEU A 68 6.54 -12.72 -9.64
N SER A 69 6.62 -12.93 -10.96
CA SER A 69 7.26 -11.99 -11.87
C SER A 69 6.47 -10.67 -11.94
N LEU A 70 7.05 -9.61 -12.53
CA LEU A 70 6.33 -8.34 -12.71
C LEU A 70 5.16 -8.49 -13.69
N GLU A 71 5.32 -9.37 -14.68
CA GLU A 71 4.29 -9.72 -15.66
C GLU A 71 3.14 -10.51 -15.01
N GLU A 72 3.46 -11.45 -14.11
CA GLU A 72 2.46 -12.18 -13.33
C GLU A 72 1.69 -11.23 -12.39
N LEU A 73 2.38 -10.29 -11.74
CA LEU A 73 1.75 -9.26 -10.92
C LEU A 73 0.85 -8.34 -11.74
N ASP A 74 1.27 -7.95 -12.94
CA ASP A 74 0.45 -7.14 -13.86
C ASP A 74 -0.83 -7.88 -14.27
N ARG A 75 -0.73 -9.17 -14.67
CA ARG A 75 -1.90 -10.00 -15.00
C ARG A 75 -2.86 -10.12 -13.83
N LEU A 76 -2.33 -10.35 -12.64
CA LEU A 76 -3.12 -10.48 -11.42
C LEU A 76 -3.84 -9.16 -11.09
N CYS A 77 -3.13 -8.03 -11.13
CA CYS A 77 -3.72 -6.71 -10.93
C CYS A 77 -4.82 -6.42 -11.97
N THR A 78 -4.59 -6.77 -13.24
CA THR A 78 -5.58 -6.61 -14.33
C THR A 78 -6.83 -7.42 -14.04
N ALA A 79 -6.71 -8.68 -13.61
CA ALA A 79 -7.87 -9.51 -13.25
C ALA A 79 -8.72 -8.87 -12.14
N PHE A 80 -8.09 -8.22 -11.16
CA PHE A 80 -8.83 -7.47 -10.13
C PHE A 80 -9.48 -6.18 -10.68
N VAL A 81 -8.80 -5.45 -11.58
CA VAL A 81 -9.37 -4.26 -12.22
C VAL A 81 -10.58 -4.62 -13.07
N ASP A 82 -10.51 -5.70 -13.86
CA ASP A 82 -11.62 -6.21 -14.66
C ASP A 82 -12.85 -6.60 -13.81
N LYS A 83 -12.62 -6.94 -12.53
CA LYS A 83 -13.65 -7.24 -11.52
C LYS A 83 -14.07 -6.01 -10.67
N GLY A 84 -13.74 -4.81 -11.09
CA GLY A 84 -14.21 -3.57 -10.45
C GLY A 84 -13.30 -3.01 -9.37
N THR A 85 -12.07 -3.50 -9.23
CA THR A 85 -11.08 -2.81 -8.39
C THR A 85 -10.71 -1.47 -9.01
N ARG A 86 -10.86 -0.40 -8.24
CA ARG A 86 -10.63 0.99 -8.68
C ARG A 86 -9.33 1.58 -8.15
N LYS A 87 -8.72 0.90 -7.17
CA LYS A 87 -7.49 1.38 -6.52
C LYS A 87 -6.49 0.26 -6.31
N ILE A 88 -5.27 0.50 -6.75
CA ILE A 88 -4.13 -0.39 -6.50
C ILE A 88 -3.08 0.36 -5.69
N ARG A 89 -2.63 -0.27 -4.60
CA ARG A 89 -1.49 0.21 -3.84
C ARG A 89 -0.36 -0.81 -3.91
N ILE A 90 0.74 -0.38 -4.49
CA ILE A 90 1.98 -1.17 -4.50
C ILE A 90 2.65 -1.03 -3.14
N THR A 91 3.01 -2.16 -2.56
CA THR A 91 3.63 -2.29 -1.25
C THR A 91 4.70 -3.39 -1.29
N GLY A 92 5.14 -3.83 -0.12
CA GLY A 92 6.09 -4.94 0.03
C GLY A 92 6.71 -4.87 1.41
N GLY A 93 7.94 -5.36 1.54
CA GLY A 93 8.87 -4.79 2.48
C GLY A 93 9.11 -3.34 2.05
N GLU A 94 10.05 -3.12 1.14
CA GLU A 94 10.14 -1.84 0.41
C GLU A 94 9.94 -2.09 -1.09
N PRO A 95 8.85 -1.60 -1.70
CA PRO A 95 8.56 -1.89 -3.10
C PRO A 95 9.60 -1.33 -4.07
N LEU A 96 10.21 -0.19 -3.75
CA LEU A 96 11.16 0.47 -4.65
C LEU A 96 12.55 -0.19 -4.66
N VAL A 97 12.83 -1.17 -3.80
CA VAL A 97 14.05 -1.99 -3.91
C VAL A 97 13.87 -3.16 -4.88
N ARG A 98 12.63 -3.46 -5.31
CA ARG A 98 12.40 -4.51 -6.30
C ARG A 98 13.02 -4.10 -7.64
N ARG A 99 13.90 -4.96 -8.16
CA ARG A 99 14.52 -4.72 -9.47
C ARG A 99 13.44 -4.52 -10.55
N ASP A 100 13.65 -3.52 -11.40
CA ASP A 100 12.77 -3.19 -12.54
C ASP A 100 11.33 -2.83 -12.18
N ILE A 101 11.04 -2.46 -10.93
CA ILE A 101 9.69 -2.19 -10.42
C ILE A 101 8.91 -1.21 -11.28
N MET A 102 9.59 -0.25 -11.92
CA MET A 102 8.94 0.75 -12.77
C MET A 102 8.28 0.14 -14.02
N LYS A 103 8.69 -1.07 -14.45
CA LYS A 103 7.98 -1.80 -15.51
C LYS A 103 6.54 -2.10 -15.11
N LEU A 104 6.31 -2.49 -13.84
CA LEU A 104 4.97 -2.73 -13.32
C LEU A 104 4.15 -1.44 -13.25
N PHE A 105 4.73 -0.32 -12.76
CA PHE A 105 4.02 0.96 -12.73
C PHE A 105 3.62 1.43 -14.14
N ARG A 106 4.55 1.36 -15.12
CA ARG A 106 4.25 1.70 -16.53
C ARG A 106 3.16 0.79 -17.12
N SER A 107 3.19 -0.50 -16.80
CA SER A 107 2.17 -1.41 -17.29
C SER A 107 0.80 -1.11 -16.68
N LEU A 108 0.73 -0.85 -15.38
CA LEU A 108 -0.53 -0.55 -14.68
C LEU A 108 -1.10 0.83 -15.04
N SER A 109 -0.29 1.78 -15.53
CA SER A 109 -0.77 3.12 -15.90
C SER A 109 -1.85 3.09 -17.00
N ARG A 110 -1.85 2.07 -17.88
CA ARG A 110 -2.90 1.89 -18.89
C ARG A 110 -4.31 1.83 -18.30
N HIS A 111 -4.46 1.31 -17.08
CA HIS A 111 -5.75 1.25 -16.39
C HIS A 111 -6.22 2.62 -15.88
N LEU A 112 -5.27 3.53 -15.56
CA LEU A 112 -5.59 4.93 -15.27
C LEU A 112 -6.01 5.67 -16.53
N GLU A 113 -5.26 5.48 -17.63
CA GLU A 113 -5.52 6.10 -18.93
C GLU A 113 -6.87 5.68 -19.51
N SER A 114 -7.25 4.42 -19.37
CA SER A 114 -8.55 3.89 -19.80
C SER A 114 -9.72 4.25 -18.88
N GLY A 115 -9.47 4.82 -17.71
CA GLY A 115 -10.47 5.07 -16.68
C GLY A 115 -10.99 3.80 -15.97
N ALA A 116 -10.38 2.64 -16.20
CA ALA A 116 -10.72 1.40 -15.50
C ALA A 116 -10.29 1.43 -14.03
N MET A 117 -9.30 2.24 -13.69
CA MET A 117 -8.78 2.45 -12.33
C MET A 117 -8.72 3.95 -12.02
N ASP A 118 -9.01 4.33 -10.76
CA ASP A 118 -8.98 5.73 -10.32
C ASP A 118 -7.63 6.13 -9.71
N GLU A 119 -6.96 5.19 -9.04
CA GLU A 119 -5.75 5.49 -8.27
C GLU A 119 -4.74 4.34 -8.31
N LEU A 120 -3.51 4.66 -8.76
CA LEU A 120 -2.30 3.89 -8.54
C LEU A 120 -1.43 4.63 -7.53
N THR A 121 -1.04 3.98 -6.46
CA THR A 121 -0.26 4.60 -5.39
C THR A 121 0.77 3.62 -4.80
N VAL A 122 1.70 4.14 -4.02
CA VAL A 122 2.74 3.34 -3.35
C VAL A 122 2.84 3.70 -1.88
N THR A 123 3.14 2.70 -1.04
CA THR A 123 3.66 2.93 0.32
C THR A 123 5.13 2.58 0.30
N THR A 124 5.98 3.47 0.76
CA THR A 124 7.44 3.36 0.72
C THR A 124 8.06 3.88 2.01
N ASN A 125 9.22 3.39 2.35
CA ASN A 125 10.06 3.95 3.42
C ASN A 125 10.83 5.21 2.98
N GLY A 126 10.74 5.57 1.69
CA GLY A 126 11.34 6.79 1.13
C GLY A 126 12.81 6.68 0.74
N SER A 127 13.54 5.62 1.11
CA SER A 127 14.98 5.47 0.87
C SER A 127 15.39 5.57 -0.61
N GLN A 128 14.54 5.07 -1.50
CA GLN A 128 14.76 5.03 -2.95
C GLN A 128 13.95 6.08 -3.71
N LEU A 129 13.17 6.90 -3.01
CA LEU A 129 12.17 7.75 -3.61
C LEU A 129 12.76 8.83 -4.51
N ALA A 130 13.90 9.42 -4.13
CA ALA A 130 14.61 10.41 -4.94
C ALA A 130 14.94 9.88 -6.35
N LYS A 131 15.23 8.59 -6.48
CA LYS A 131 15.55 7.95 -7.76
C LYS A 131 14.31 7.78 -8.66
N TYR A 132 13.13 7.54 -8.08
CA TYR A 132 11.96 7.10 -8.83
C TYR A 132 10.81 8.11 -8.88
N ALA A 133 10.90 9.24 -8.15
CA ALA A 133 9.80 10.19 -8.00
C ALA A 133 9.26 10.71 -9.34
N THR A 134 10.14 11.15 -10.24
CA THR A 134 9.76 11.66 -11.56
C THR A 134 9.07 10.59 -12.41
N GLU A 135 9.59 9.36 -12.38
CA GLU A 135 9.02 8.27 -13.16
C GLU A 135 7.68 7.79 -12.59
N LEU A 136 7.51 7.76 -11.26
CA LEU A 136 6.23 7.49 -10.61
C LEU A 136 5.16 8.50 -11.03
N ALA A 137 5.51 9.80 -11.04
CA ALA A 137 4.62 10.85 -11.54
C ALA A 137 4.25 10.64 -13.01
N ALA A 138 5.22 10.31 -13.87
CA ALA A 138 5.00 10.02 -15.30
C ALA A 138 4.08 8.79 -15.52
N CYS A 139 4.07 7.83 -14.60
CA CYS A 139 3.14 6.69 -14.60
C CYS A 139 1.72 7.02 -14.08
N GLY A 140 1.42 8.31 -13.82
CA GLY A 140 0.11 8.74 -13.34
C GLY A 140 -0.11 8.54 -11.84
N VAL A 141 0.92 8.21 -11.07
CA VAL A 141 0.84 8.25 -9.61
C VAL A 141 0.67 9.71 -9.17
N LYS A 142 -0.40 10.00 -8.45
CA LYS A 142 -0.70 11.36 -7.97
C LYS A 142 -0.31 11.58 -6.52
N ARG A 143 -0.28 10.50 -5.74
CA ARG A 143 -0.03 10.53 -4.31
C ARG A 143 0.76 9.31 -3.85
N ILE A 144 1.65 9.54 -2.89
CA ILE A 144 2.45 8.50 -2.24
C ILE A 144 2.28 8.55 -0.72
N ASN A 145 2.49 7.40 -0.07
CA ASN A 145 2.57 7.32 1.38
C ASN A 145 4.03 7.02 1.76
N VAL A 146 4.62 7.87 2.58
CA VAL A 146 5.97 7.69 3.10
C VAL A 146 5.90 7.36 4.58
N SER A 147 6.54 6.26 4.99
CA SER A 147 6.65 5.86 6.39
C SER A 147 7.79 6.62 7.04
N LEU A 148 7.48 7.42 8.08
CA LEU A 148 8.45 8.22 8.81
C LEU A 148 7.96 8.45 10.24
N ASP A 149 8.61 7.80 11.21
CA ASP A 149 8.16 7.75 12.60
C ASP A 149 8.76 8.86 13.47
N THR A 150 9.88 9.46 13.05
CA THR A 150 10.60 10.53 13.79
C THR A 150 11.44 11.38 12.84
N LEU A 151 11.71 12.62 13.26
CA LEU A 151 12.65 13.55 12.60
C LEU A 151 14.02 13.61 13.29
N ASP A 152 14.19 12.90 14.39
CA ASP A 152 15.46 12.74 15.07
C ASP A 152 16.27 11.63 14.39
N ALA A 153 17.49 11.95 13.94
CA ALA A 153 18.31 11.03 13.15
C ALA A 153 18.77 9.79 13.95
N ASP A 154 19.04 9.96 15.24
CA ASP A 154 19.50 8.86 16.09
C ASP A 154 18.33 7.92 16.43
N LYS A 155 17.16 8.49 16.77
CA LYS A 155 15.94 7.69 16.95
C LYS A 155 15.50 7.01 15.65
N PHE A 156 15.59 7.71 14.52
CA PHE A 156 15.27 7.12 13.22
C PHE A 156 16.15 5.89 12.95
N ARG A 157 17.46 6.02 13.21
CA ARG A 157 18.38 4.89 13.07
C ARG A 157 18.09 3.78 14.08
N ALA A 158 17.74 4.11 15.31
CA ALA A 158 17.35 3.11 16.33
C ALA A 158 16.08 2.35 15.94
N VAL A 159 15.06 3.05 15.40
CA VAL A 159 13.80 2.43 14.97
C VAL A 159 13.98 1.62 13.69
N THR A 160 14.70 2.11 12.70
CA THR A 160 14.85 1.48 11.37
C THR A 160 16.05 0.55 11.28
N ARG A 161 16.97 0.60 12.25
CA ARG A 161 18.27 -0.06 12.35
C ARG A 161 19.25 0.36 11.26
N TRP A 162 18.84 0.32 9.99
CA TRP A 162 19.70 0.56 8.82
C TRP A 162 19.33 1.80 8.02
N GLY A 163 18.29 2.52 8.44
CA GLY A 163 17.79 3.69 7.72
C GLY A 163 18.71 4.92 7.83
N ASP A 164 18.63 5.75 6.81
CA ASP A 164 19.27 7.07 6.74
C ASP A 164 18.17 8.12 6.54
N LEU A 165 17.93 8.91 7.58
CA LEU A 165 16.88 9.94 7.58
C LEU A 165 17.08 10.97 6.46
N SER A 166 18.33 11.36 6.18
CA SER A 166 18.62 12.35 5.16
C SER A 166 18.20 11.91 3.76
N LYS A 167 18.34 10.61 3.44
CA LYS A 167 17.86 10.02 2.18
C LYS A 167 16.34 10.04 2.09
N VAL A 168 15.65 9.78 3.20
CA VAL A 168 14.17 9.80 3.22
C VAL A 168 13.66 11.22 3.02
N LEU A 169 14.22 12.20 3.73
CA LEU A 169 13.84 13.61 3.59
C LEU A 169 14.11 14.12 2.16
N GLY A 170 15.29 13.82 1.60
CA GLY A 170 15.62 14.13 0.21
C GLY A 170 14.68 13.43 -0.80
N GLY A 171 14.24 12.22 -0.47
CA GLY A 171 13.23 11.49 -1.26
C GLY A 171 11.86 12.17 -1.24
N ILE A 172 11.42 12.66 -0.08
CA ILE A 172 10.17 13.41 0.06
C ILE A 172 10.23 14.71 -0.75
N GLU A 173 11.33 15.45 -0.64
CA GLU A 173 11.54 16.68 -1.42
C GLU A 173 11.50 16.41 -2.95
N ALA A 174 12.18 15.34 -3.40
CA ALA A 174 12.17 14.94 -4.80
C ALA A 174 10.76 14.56 -5.29
N ALA A 175 9.99 13.89 -4.46
CA ALA A 175 8.60 13.54 -4.77
C ALA A 175 7.71 14.80 -4.95
N GLN A 176 7.85 15.76 -4.05
CA GLN A 176 7.11 17.03 -4.15
C GLN A 176 7.52 17.84 -5.38
N LYS A 177 8.82 17.91 -5.70
CA LYS A 177 9.33 18.54 -6.93
C LYS A 177 8.80 17.86 -8.20
N ALA A 178 8.55 16.56 -8.14
CA ALA A 178 7.93 15.81 -9.24
C ALA A 178 6.39 15.97 -9.30
N GLY A 179 5.78 16.76 -8.42
CA GLY A 179 4.33 16.99 -8.38
C GLY A 179 3.52 15.90 -7.66
N LEU A 180 4.17 15.00 -6.93
CA LEU A 180 3.49 13.99 -6.14
C LEU A 180 3.00 14.57 -4.81
N ALA A 181 1.72 14.40 -4.50
CA ALA A 181 1.22 14.66 -3.15
C ALA A 181 1.80 13.64 -2.18
N VAL A 182 2.35 14.12 -1.07
CA VAL A 182 2.96 13.27 -0.05
C VAL A 182 2.03 13.14 1.15
N LYS A 183 1.89 11.94 1.66
CA LYS A 183 1.28 11.67 2.95
C LYS A 183 2.28 10.94 3.84
N ILE A 184 2.55 11.49 5.01
CA ILE A 184 3.43 10.88 6.00
C ILE A 184 2.61 9.92 6.87
N ASN A 185 3.08 8.71 7.03
CA ASN A 185 2.54 7.73 7.95
C ASN A 185 3.55 7.51 9.09
N ALA A 186 3.14 7.68 10.33
CA ALA A 186 3.93 7.33 11.49
C ALA A 186 3.20 6.33 12.37
N VAL A 187 3.90 5.28 12.81
CA VAL A 187 3.43 4.40 13.87
C VAL A 187 3.63 5.10 15.20
N ALA A 188 2.57 5.22 15.99
CA ALA A 188 2.66 5.78 17.33
C ALA A 188 3.24 4.74 18.29
N LEU A 189 4.42 5.03 18.84
CA LEU A 189 5.21 4.10 19.66
C LEU A 189 5.50 4.74 21.04
N GLN A 190 4.99 4.13 22.11
CA GLN A 190 5.29 4.53 23.48
C GLN A 190 6.79 4.34 23.77
N GLY A 191 7.39 5.30 24.48
CA GLY A 191 8.81 5.29 24.80
C GLY A 191 9.74 5.60 23.64
N VAL A 192 9.20 5.89 22.45
CA VAL A 192 9.99 6.16 21.24
C VAL A 192 9.69 7.55 20.67
N ASN A 193 8.49 7.76 20.12
CA ASN A 193 8.13 9.01 19.42
C ASN A 193 6.91 9.74 20.02
N GLU A 194 6.43 9.30 21.18
CA GLU A 194 5.25 9.89 21.83
C GLU A 194 5.34 11.39 22.12
N ASN A 195 6.55 11.91 22.27
CA ASN A 195 6.83 13.33 22.53
C ASN A 195 7.11 14.14 21.24
N GLU A 196 7.00 13.52 20.06
CA GLU A 196 7.36 14.13 18.77
C GLU A 196 6.16 14.39 17.86
N PHE A 197 4.94 14.01 18.28
CA PHE A 197 3.76 14.12 17.41
C PHE A 197 3.47 15.55 16.98
N GLU A 198 3.65 16.54 17.87
CA GLU A 198 3.46 17.97 17.55
C GLU A 198 4.48 18.44 16.50
N SER A 199 5.75 18.12 16.67
CA SER A 199 6.82 18.49 15.73
C SER A 199 6.67 17.80 14.38
N LEU A 200 6.29 16.50 14.37
CA LEU A 200 5.98 15.77 13.13
C LEU A 200 4.82 16.40 12.35
N ILE A 201 3.74 16.79 13.04
CA ILE A 201 2.58 17.43 12.42
C ILE A 201 3.00 18.78 11.84
N THR A 202 3.66 19.63 12.65
CA THR A 202 4.08 20.96 12.24
C THR A 202 5.00 20.88 11.02
N TRP A 203 5.96 19.99 11.05
CA TRP A 203 6.87 19.75 9.92
C TRP A 203 6.13 19.24 8.68
N ALA A 204 5.31 18.19 8.82
CA ALA A 204 4.60 17.61 7.68
C ALA A 204 3.67 18.63 7.00
N HIS A 205 2.91 19.39 7.80
CA HIS A 205 2.05 20.45 7.28
C HIS A 205 2.85 21.60 6.69
N GLY A 206 4.01 21.96 7.28
CA GLY A 206 4.92 22.98 6.75
C GLY A 206 5.45 22.67 5.35
N ILE A 207 5.60 21.41 5.02
CA ILE A 207 5.96 20.95 3.66
C ILE A 207 4.74 20.62 2.78
N GLY A 208 3.52 20.90 3.22
CA GLY A 208 2.29 20.63 2.48
C GLY A 208 1.88 19.15 2.43
N ALA A 209 2.39 18.31 3.32
CA ALA A 209 2.03 16.90 3.42
C ALA A 209 0.93 16.66 4.47
N ASP A 210 0.01 15.72 4.21
CA ASP A 210 -0.90 15.20 5.23
C ASP A 210 -0.13 14.29 6.21
N MET A 211 -0.50 14.33 7.50
CA MET A 211 0.02 13.42 8.52
C MET A 211 -0.97 12.31 8.85
N THR A 212 -0.49 11.10 9.11
CA THR A 212 -1.34 9.99 9.58
C THR A 212 -0.62 9.20 10.67
N PHE A 213 -1.25 9.08 11.83
CA PHE A 213 -0.81 8.21 12.91
C PHE A 213 -1.49 6.85 12.82
N ILE A 214 -0.75 5.80 13.16
CA ILE A 214 -1.18 4.41 13.06
C ILE A 214 -0.89 3.71 14.38
N GLU A 215 -1.88 3.02 14.95
CA GLU A 215 -1.64 2.11 16.09
C GLU A 215 -0.74 0.95 15.67
N VAL A 216 0.21 0.58 16.53
CA VAL A 216 1.01 -0.63 16.33
C VAL A 216 0.10 -1.85 16.29
N MET A 217 0.36 -2.78 15.37
CA MET A 217 -0.49 -3.96 15.17
C MET A 217 0.27 -5.25 15.57
N PRO A 218 -0.42 -6.24 16.17
CA PRO A 218 0.19 -7.49 16.65
C PRO A 218 0.41 -8.49 15.48
N LEU A 219 1.31 -8.14 14.54
CA LEU A 219 1.64 -8.92 13.34
C LEU A 219 3.08 -9.43 13.37
N GLY A 220 3.27 -10.72 13.12
CA GLY A 220 4.57 -11.39 13.09
C GLY A 220 5.31 -11.35 14.42
N GLU A 221 6.40 -12.05 14.53
CA GLU A 221 7.29 -11.99 15.69
C GLU A 221 8.23 -10.78 15.57
N VAL A 222 8.38 -10.03 16.65
CA VAL A 222 9.33 -8.91 16.76
C VAL A 222 10.03 -9.01 18.12
N GLU A 223 11.19 -8.38 18.21
CA GLU A 223 11.91 -8.27 19.48
C GLU A 223 11.18 -7.33 20.44
N GLY A 224 11.03 -7.74 21.70
CA GLY A 224 10.37 -6.98 22.75
C GLY A 224 8.85 -7.17 22.80
N GLN A 225 8.21 -6.56 23.80
CA GLN A 225 6.77 -6.64 24.01
C GLN A 225 6.05 -5.52 23.28
N ARG A 226 5.20 -5.86 22.32
CA ARG A 226 4.37 -4.86 21.60
C ARG A 226 3.43 -4.09 22.51
N ALA A 227 2.97 -4.71 23.60
CA ALA A 227 2.14 -4.04 24.58
C ALA A 227 2.83 -2.84 25.23
N ASP A 228 4.16 -2.87 25.38
CA ASP A 228 4.94 -1.76 25.93
C ASP A 228 5.09 -0.60 24.94
N GLN A 229 5.01 -0.87 23.63
CA GLN A 229 5.08 0.13 22.58
C GLN A 229 3.70 0.68 22.17
N TYR A 230 2.63 0.05 22.63
CA TYR A 230 1.28 0.43 22.20
C TYR A 230 0.78 1.70 22.88
N ILE A 231 0.34 2.66 22.07
CA ILE A 231 -0.39 3.85 22.50
C ILE A 231 -1.75 3.88 21.80
N PRO A 232 -2.87 3.92 22.51
CA PRO A 232 -4.17 4.17 21.91
C PRO A 232 -4.18 5.54 21.22
N LEU A 233 -4.58 5.62 19.95
CA LEU A 233 -4.63 6.90 19.25
C LEU A 233 -5.70 7.85 19.78
N SER A 234 -6.66 7.37 20.56
CA SER A 234 -7.56 8.23 21.34
C SER A 234 -6.80 9.09 22.37
N ARG A 235 -5.78 8.50 23.03
CA ARG A 235 -4.88 9.24 23.95
C ARG A 235 -4.03 10.26 23.16
N VAL A 236 -3.48 9.84 22.00
CA VAL A 236 -2.72 10.76 21.14
C VAL A 236 -3.59 11.93 20.69
N LYS A 237 -4.84 11.68 20.25
CA LYS A 237 -5.77 12.74 19.85
C LYS A 237 -6.05 13.71 21.03
N ALA A 238 -6.24 13.19 22.25
CA ALA A 238 -6.47 14.02 23.44
C ALA A 238 -5.26 14.91 23.74
N GLN A 239 -4.03 14.37 23.70
CA GLN A 239 -2.81 15.16 23.89
C GLN A 239 -2.66 16.26 22.81
N LEU A 240 -2.95 15.95 21.56
CA LEU A 240 -2.89 16.93 20.48
C LEU A 240 -3.92 18.04 20.64
N MET A 241 -5.09 17.78 21.22
CA MET A 241 -6.11 18.79 21.50
C MET A 241 -5.72 19.81 22.57
N GLU A 242 -4.66 19.55 23.35
CA GLU A 242 -4.09 20.53 24.28
C GLU A 242 -3.30 21.64 23.56
N ARG A 243 -2.85 21.37 22.32
CA ARG A 243 -2.00 22.26 21.51
C ARG A 243 -2.66 22.74 20.23
N PHE A 244 -3.56 21.94 19.67
CA PHE A 244 -4.21 22.19 18.38
C PHE A 244 -5.72 22.17 18.49
N THR A 245 -6.37 23.03 17.72
CA THR A 245 -7.82 22.98 17.49
C THR A 245 -8.11 21.96 16.38
N LEU A 246 -8.61 20.79 16.77
CA LEU A 246 -8.91 19.68 15.87
C LEU A 246 -10.41 19.64 15.56
N THR A 247 -10.77 19.61 14.27
CA THR A 247 -12.17 19.50 13.82
C THR A 247 -12.32 18.25 12.93
N ASP A 248 -13.26 17.38 13.25
CA ASP A 248 -13.56 16.19 12.42
C ASP A 248 -14.05 16.62 11.04
N ILE A 249 -13.55 15.95 9.98
CA ILE A 249 -13.89 16.25 8.58
C ILE A 249 -14.25 14.98 7.82
N ASP A 250 -15.19 15.07 6.89
CA ASP A 250 -15.56 13.96 5.99
C ASP A 250 -14.60 13.89 4.78
N TYR A 251 -13.30 13.83 5.07
CA TYR A 251 -12.28 13.62 4.06
C TYR A 251 -11.89 12.14 4.02
N LYS A 252 -11.90 11.55 2.83
CA LYS A 252 -11.61 10.12 2.63
C LYS A 252 -10.55 9.92 1.55
N THR A 253 -9.62 9.02 1.81
CA THR A 253 -8.59 8.62 0.83
C THR A 253 -8.78 7.17 0.37
N GLY A 254 -9.99 6.60 0.56
CA GLY A 254 -10.28 5.20 0.29
C GLY A 254 -9.54 4.21 1.21
N GLY A 255 -8.89 4.71 2.26
CA GLY A 255 -8.23 3.95 3.32
C GLY A 255 -9.01 3.99 4.64
N PRO A 256 -8.46 3.40 5.72
CA PRO A 256 -9.15 3.31 7.02
C PRO A 256 -9.00 4.56 7.90
N ALA A 257 -8.20 5.54 7.48
CA ALA A 257 -7.94 6.72 8.27
C ALA A 257 -9.20 7.58 8.41
N ARG A 258 -9.45 8.04 9.64
CA ARG A 258 -10.39 9.12 9.95
C ARG A 258 -9.59 10.40 10.09
N TYR A 259 -10.12 11.47 9.53
CA TYR A 259 -9.36 12.71 9.42
C TYR A 259 -9.95 13.83 10.27
N VAL A 260 -9.04 14.63 10.78
CA VAL A 260 -9.34 15.94 11.38
C VAL A 260 -8.56 17.02 10.64
N SER A 261 -9.12 18.21 10.55
CA SER A 261 -8.36 19.42 10.19
C SER A 261 -7.71 20.02 11.43
N VAL A 262 -6.55 20.65 11.24
CA VAL A 262 -5.78 21.35 12.26
C VAL A 262 -5.84 22.84 11.94
N LYS A 263 -6.51 23.63 12.78
CA LYS A 263 -6.73 25.05 12.53
C LYS A 263 -5.42 25.85 12.43
N GLU A 264 -4.47 25.56 13.32
CA GLU A 264 -3.22 26.32 13.47
C GLU A 264 -2.28 26.13 12.28
N THR A 265 -2.33 24.98 11.62
CA THR A 265 -1.45 24.65 10.49
C THR A 265 -2.17 24.60 9.15
N GLY A 266 -3.50 24.56 9.14
CA GLY A 266 -4.32 24.40 7.95
C GLY A 266 -4.25 23.00 7.31
N GLY A 267 -3.49 22.08 7.89
CA GLY A 267 -3.28 20.73 7.39
C GLY A 267 -4.28 19.71 7.95
N ARG A 268 -4.06 18.43 7.63
CA ARG A 268 -4.93 17.31 8.04
C ARG A 268 -4.16 16.21 8.75
N ILE A 269 -4.76 15.67 9.81
CA ILE A 269 -4.26 14.51 10.52
C ILE A 269 -5.24 13.35 10.31
N GLY A 270 -4.72 12.20 9.89
CA GLY A 270 -5.47 10.94 9.84
C GLY A 270 -5.13 10.04 11.03
N PHE A 271 -6.11 9.32 11.55
CA PHE A 271 -5.94 8.32 12.59
C PHE A 271 -6.37 6.95 12.08
N ILE A 272 -5.47 5.96 12.12
CA ILE A 272 -5.74 4.56 11.79
C ILE A 272 -5.71 3.75 13.09
N THR A 273 -6.89 3.38 13.56
CA THR A 273 -7.17 2.83 14.89
C THR A 273 -7.73 1.42 14.80
N PRO A 274 -6.94 0.42 14.37
CA PRO A 274 -7.43 -0.96 14.25
C PRO A 274 -7.85 -1.57 15.59
N LEU A 275 -7.25 -1.15 16.68
CA LEU A 275 -7.49 -1.71 18.02
C LEU A 275 -8.54 -0.94 18.82
N THR A 276 -8.40 0.40 18.88
CA THR A 276 -9.29 1.23 19.71
C THR A 276 -10.65 1.51 19.03
N HIS A 277 -10.71 1.51 17.71
CA HIS A 277 -11.93 1.77 16.99
C HIS A 277 -11.85 1.18 15.58
N ASN A 278 -12.25 -0.05 15.43
CA ASN A 278 -12.10 -0.77 14.17
C ASN A 278 -12.96 -0.16 13.03
N PHE A 279 -12.57 -0.43 11.80
CA PHE A 279 -13.16 0.07 10.57
C PHE A 279 -13.59 -1.07 9.64
N CYS A 280 -13.86 -2.25 10.23
CA CYS A 280 -14.11 -3.48 9.49
C CYS A 280 -15.42 -3.45 8.70
N GLU A 281 -16.44 -2.78 9.22
CA GLU A 281 -17.77 -2.73 8.57
C GLU A 281 -17.75 -2.11 7.17
N SER A 282 -16.85 -1.14 6.92
CA SER A 282 -16.68 -0.49 5.62
C SER A 282 -15.46 -0.97 4.85
N CYS A 283 -14.87 -2.10 5.23
CA CYS A 283 -13.61 -2.57 4.66
C CYS A 283 -13.77 -3.10 3.23
N ASN A 284 -13.35 -2.33 2.25
CA ASN A 284 -13.36 -2.64 0.82
C ASN A 284 -12.04 -3.24 0.30
N ARG A 285 -11.17 -3.77 1.18
CA ARG A 285 -9.78 -4.09 0.84
C ARG A 285 -9.46 -5.56 0.98
N VAL A 286 -8.55 -6.00 0.12
CA VAL A 286 -7.83 -7.27 0.23
C VAL A 286 -6.35 -7.07 -0.06
N ARG A 287 -5.52 -8.08 0.23
CA ARG A 287 -4.07 -7.99 0.09
C ARG A 287 -3.53 -9.20 -0.66
N VAL A 288 -2.66 -8.96 -1.62
CA VAL A 288 -1.92 -10.00 -2.34
C VAL A 288 -0.45 -9.90 -1.96
N THR A 289 0.15 -11.03 -1.60
CA THR A 289 1.59 -11.12 -1.31
C THR A 289 2.40 -11.24 -2.60
N CYS A 290 3.70 -11.04 -2.48
CA CYS A 290 4.64 -11.23 -3.58
C CYS A 290 4.72 -12.69 -4.10
N THR A 291 4.17 -13.65 -3.35
CA THR A 291 4.06 -15.05 -3.76
C THR A 291 2.73 -15.38 -4.45
N GLY A 292 1.80 -14.42 -4.52
CA GLY A 292 0.46 -14.66 -5.09
C GLY A 292 -0.58 -15.18 -4.09
N THR A 293 -0.29 -15.11 -2.80
CA THR A 293 -1.27 -15.47 -1.76
C THR A 293 -2.19 -14.28 -1.51
N LEU A 294 -3.50 -14.49 -1.59
CA LEU A 294 -4.54 -13.49 -1.30
C LEU A 294 -5.01 -13.64 0.15
N TYR A 295 -4.87 -12.58 0.94
CA TYR A 295 -5.46 -12.44 2.26
C TYR A 295 -6.66 -11.51 2.21
N MET A 296 -7.83 -12.00 2.60
CA MET A 296 -9.07 -11.24 2.63
C MET A 296 -9.11 -10.23 3.78
N CYS A 297 -8.37 -10.49 4.86
CA CYS A 297 -8.22 -9.61 6.02
C CYS A 297 -6.75 -9.53 6.48
N LEU A 298 -6.32 -8.37 6.98
CA LEU A 298 -4.98 -8.22 7.54
C LEU A 298 -4.80 -9.01 8.83
N GLY A 299 -5.81 -9.03 9.68
CA GLY A 299 -5.77 -9.64 11.00
C GLY A 299 -6.40 -11.02 11.07
N GLN A 300 -6.34 -11.79 9.98
CA GLN A 300 -6.78 -13.18 9.94
C GLN A 300 -5.87 -14.02 9.03
N GLU A 301 -5.76 -15.31 9.29
CA GLU A 301 -4.85 -16.21 8.56
C GLU A 301 -5.51 -16.86 7.34
N ASP A 302 -6.85 -16.78 7.18
CA ASP A 302 -7.49 -17.34 5.99
C ASP A 302 -6.96 -16.68 4.72
N ALA A 303 -6.51 -17.52 3.79
CA ALA A 303 -5.83 -17.12 2.57
C ALA A 303 -6.24 -17.99 1.39
N ALA A 304 -5.99 -17.48 0.18
CA ALA A 304 -6.16 -18.22 -1.06
C ALA A 304 -4.90 -18.15 -1.89
N ASP A 305 -4.52 -19.28 -2.47
CA ASP A 305 -3.46 -19.34 -3.47
C ASP A 305 -4.00 -18.84 -4.83
N LEU A 306 -3.44 -17.73 -5.32
CA LEU A 306 -3.70 -17.21 -6.66
C LEU A 306 -2.56 -17.53 -7.63
N ARG A 307 -1.39 -17.98 -7.15
CA ARG A 307 -0.24 -18.30 -8.01
C ARG A 307 -0.51 -19.51 -8.89
N THR A 308 -1.01 -20.59 -8.30
CA THR A 308 -1.33 -21.81 -9.05
C THR A 308 -2.36 -21.56 -10.16
N PRO A 309 -3.54 -20.97 -9.89
CA PRO A 309 -4.50 -20.67 -10.94
C PRO A 309 -4.01 -19.60 -11.94
N LEU A 310 -3.19 -18.64 -11.53
CA LEU A 310 -2.57 -17.66 -12.44
C LEU A 310 -1.65 -18.33 -13.48
N ARG A 311 -0.95 -19.40 -13.08
CA ARG A 311 -0.03 -20.15 -13.93
C ARG A 311 -0.70 -21.27 -14.73
N ALA A 312 -1.90 -21.69 -14.32
CA ALA A 312 -2.61 -22.82 -14.93
C ALA A 312 -3.11 -22.50 -16.35
N ASP A 313 -3.57 -21.27 -16.59
CA ASP A 313 -4.05 -20.86 -17.91
C ASP A 313 -3.73 -19.38 -18.21
N ILE A 314 -3.65 -19.06 -19.50
CA ILE A 314 -3.37 -17.69 -19.97
C ILE A 314 -4.64 -16.82 -20.06
N THR A 315 -5.82 -17.45 -20.02
CA THR A 315 -7.12 -16.75 -20.17
C THR A 315 -7.59 -16.11 -18.88
N ASN A 316 -6.96 -16.41 -17.76
CA ASN A 316 -7.32 -16.01 -16.40
C ASN A 316 -8.68 -16.57 -15.92
N GLU A 317 -9.28 -17.54 -16.59
CA GLU A 317 -10.58 -18.10 -16.16
C GLU A 317 -10.44 -18.78 -14.79
N THR A 318 -9.40 -19.60 -14.62
CA THR A 318 -9.10 -20.30 -13.36
C THR A 318 -8.76 -19.30 -12.25
N LEU A 319 -7.96 -18.27 -12.57
CA LEU A 319 -7.65 -17.17 -11.65
C LEU A 319 -8.89 -16.42 -11.19
N ASN A 320 -9.79 -16.10 -12.12
CA ASN A 320 -11.03 -15.38 -11.83
C ASN A 320 -11.95 -16.19 -10.90
N LYS A 321 -12.08 -17.49 -11.11
CA LYS A 321 -12.83 -18.40 -10.22
C LYS A 321 -12.21 -18.45 -8.81
N ALA A 322 -10.88 -18.50 -8.73
CA ALA A 322 -10.18 -18.50 -7.45
C ALA A 322 -10.35 -17.19 -6.67
N ILE A 323 -10.31 -16.04 -7.36
CA ILE A 323 -10.58 -14.72 -6.76
C ILE A 323 -12.02 -14.68 -6.21
N ASP A 324 -13.02 -15.06 -7.00
CA ASP A 324 -14.42 -15.06 -6.58
C ASP A 324 -14.64 -15.95 -5.36
N ALA A 325 -14.12 -17.16 -5.38
CA ALA A 325 -14.21 -18.10 -4.25
C ALA A 325 -13.53 -17.57 -2.98
N ALA A 326 -12.41 -16.87 -3.12
CA ALA A 326 -11.72 -16.28 -1.99
C ALA A 326 -12.53 -15.12 -1.37
N ILE A 327 -13.10 -14.23 -2.20
CA ILE A 327 -13.86 -13.08 -1.71
C ILE A 327 -15.11 -13.52 -0.93
N LEU A 328 -15.74 -14.63 -1.31
CA LEU A 328 -16.87 -15.21 -0.57
C LEU A 328 -16.50 -15.70 0.84
N ARG A 329 -15.20 -15.84 1.17
CA ARG A 329 -14.73 -16.19 2.51
C ARG A 329 -14.20 -14.98 3.30
N LYS A 330 -14.32 -13.76 2.75
CA LYS A 330 -13.83 -12.56 3.44
C LYS A 330 -14.57 -12.38 4.78
N PRO A 331 -13.82 -12.31 5.93
CA PRO A 331 -14.43 -12.20 7.25
C PRO A 331 -15.06 -10.82 7.47
N LYS A 332 -15.98 -10.75 8.44
CA LYS A 332 -16.61 -9.48 8.86
C LYS A 332 -15.56 -8.51 9.41
N GLY A 333 -14.62 -9.01 10.21
CA GLY A 333 -13.59 -8.20 10.86
C GLY A 333 -12.31 -8.95 11.13
N HIS A 334 -11.38 -8.33 11.84
CA HIS A 334 -10.13 -8.89 12.34
C HIS A 334 -10.25 -9.23 13.82
N ASP A 335 -9.32 -10.07 14.31
CA ASP A 335 -9.26 -10.55 15.69
C ASP A 335 -8.01 -10.01 16.41
N PHE A 336 -7.59 -8.78 16.10
CA PHE A 336 -6.44 -8.17 16.75
C PHE A 336 -6.70 -7.93 18.23
N ILE A 337 -5.81 -8.46 19.07
CA ILE A 337 -5.79 -8.26 20.50
C ILE A 337 -4.34 -7.91 20.89
N ILE A 338 -4.18 -6.89 21.73
CA ILE A 338 -2.91 -6.58 22.41
C ILE A 338 -3.19 -6.63 23.92
N GLU A 339 -2.57 -7.58 24.59
CA GLU A 339 -2.66 -7.74 26.05
C GLU A 339 -1.25 -7.74 26.65
N ARG A 340 -1.11 -7.11 27.85
CA ARG A 340 0.14 -7.15 28.59
C ARG A 340 0.46 -8.59 29.03
N GLY A 341 1.73 -8.99 28.84
CA GLY A 341 2.20 -10.33 29.18
C GLY A 341 1.93 -11.40 28.11
N VAL A 342 1.25 -11.05 27.00
CA VAL A 342 1.02 -11.94 25.86
C VAL A 342 1.93 -11.49 24.72
N ASN A 343 3.01 -12.24 24.46
CA ASN A 343 3.96 -11.98 23.36
C ASN A 343 3.58 -12.69 22.05
N ILE A 344 2.47 -13.42 22.03
CA ILE A 344 2.04 -14.14 20.83
C ILE A 344 1.37 -13.16 19.89
N PRO A 345 1.85 -13.01 18.65
CA PRO A 345 1.19 -12.16 17.68
C PRO A 345 -0.18 -12.73 17.33
N SER A 346 -1.20 -11.87 17.15
CA SER A 346 -2.53 -12.30 16.71
C SER A 346 -2.49 -12.95 15.31
N VAL A 347 -1.46 -12.64 14.52
CA VAL A 347 -1.20 -13.18 13.19
C VAL A 347 0.30 -13.42 13.04
N GLY A 348 0.69 -14.65 12.69
CA GLY A 348 2.11 -15.06 12.60
C GLY A 348 2.91 -14.39 11.49
N ARG A 349 2.26 -13.94 10.41
CA ARG A 349 2.96 -13.30 9.29
C ARG A 349 3.40 -11.87 9.59
N HIS A 350 4.58 -11.53 9.11
CA HIS A 350 5.12 -10.17 9.21
C HIS A 350 4.40 -9.18 8.28
N MET A 351 4.39 -7.90 8.68
CA MET A 351 3.83 -6.82 7.87
C MET A 351 4.49 -6.71 6.49
N SER A 352 5.79 -6.99 6.39
CA SER A 352 6.56 -6.97 5.14
C SER A 352 6.03 -7.93 4.07
N MET A 353 5.34 -9.00 4.46
CA MET A 353 4.77 -9.97 3.52
C MET A 353 3.50 -9.42 2.84
N THR A 354 2.63 -8.77 3.61
CA THR A 354 1.33 -8.28 3.12
C THR A 354 1.33 -6.78 2.80
N GLY A 355 2.41 -6.12 3.09
CA GLY A 355 2.61 -4.69 2.88
C GLY A 355 1.91 -3.81 3.91
N GLY A 356 2.66 -2.85 4.43
CA GLY A 356 2.21 -1.85 5.42
C GLY A 356 1.39 -0.70 4.81
#